data_fd0ef53e7997ffdb00db700137ee545e
#
_entry.id   fd0ef53e7997ffdb00db700137ee545e
#
_cell.length_a   1.000
_cell.length_b   1.000
_cell.length_c   1.000
_cell.angle_alpha   90.00
_cell.angle_beta   90.00
_cell.angle_gamma   90.00
#
_symmetry.space_group_name_H-M   'P 1'
#
loop_
_entity.id
_entity.type
_entity.pdbx_description
1 polymer ?
#
loop_
_entity_poly.entity_id
_entity_poly.type
_entity_poly.pdbx_seq_one_letter_code
_entity_poly.pdbx_strand_id
1 'polypeptide(L)'
;MMPSRLPLILVAASTVLLGACSTMPGAPMPASTYSQASLPAAVQVPAGHKVAMETVAMGELTYECRDKVGMAGATEWFFAGPKATLADRAGKQVGTYYGPPATWEARDGSKVSGTQVAVAPSGAGNIPFQLVKANPAMGSGAMMGVSYIQRVALKGGAAPATGCTADTKGARVVVPYQGDYIFWKAV
;
A
#
# COMPACT_ATOMS: atom_id res chain seq x y z
N MET A 1 -60.52 58.81 43.56
CA MET A 1 -60.73 57.99 42.38
C MET A 1 -59.37 57.62 41.80
N MET A 2 -58.88 56.44 42.12
CA MET A 2 -57.60 55.92 41.53
C MET A 2 -57.92 54.59 40.86
N PRO A 3 -57.53 54.38 39.63
CA PRO A 3 -57.66 53.09 38.96
C PRO A 3 -56.47 52.18 39.31
N SER A 4 -56.80 50.98 39.74
CA SER A 4 -55.95 49.86 40.04
C SER A 4 -55.29 49.34 38.77
N ARG A 5 -53.96 49.21 38.73
CA ARG A 5 -53.20 48.55 37.63
C ARG A 5 -52.92 47.12 38.05
N LEU A 6 -53.44 46.16 37.27
CA LEU A 6 -53.10 44.76 37.36
C LEU A 6 -51.78 44.53 36.66
N PRO A 7 -50.84 43.75 37.20
CA PRO A 7 -49.64 43.34 36.45
C PRO A 7 -49.92 42.08 35.60
N LEU A 8 -49.55 42.17 34.32
CA LEU A 8 -49.59 41.08 33.35
C LEU A 8 -48.40 40.18 33.61
N ILE A 9 -48.64 38.94 34.04
CA ILE A 9 -47.58 37.95 34.22
C ILE A 9 -47.36 37.28 32.85
N LEU A 10 -46.18 37.55 32.25
CA LEU A 10 -45.68 36.83 31.05
C LEU A 10 -45.10 35.49 31.51
N VAL A 11 -45.75 34.40 31.14
CA VAL A 11 -45.20 33.04 31.28
C VAL A 11 -44.33 32.75 30.03
N ALA A 12 -43.03 32.76 30.22
CA ALA A 12 -42.08 32.33 29.18
C ALA A 12 -42.06 30.80 29.11
N ALA A 13 -42.61 30.23 28.07
CA ALA A 13 -42.49 28.81 27.77
C ALA A 13 -41.10 28.51 27.15
N SER A 14 -40.21 27.91 27.91
CA SER A 14 -38.93 27.44 27.45
C SER A 14 -39.09 26.10 26.71
N THR A 15 -39.01 26.12 25.38
CA THR A 15 -38.97 24.92 24.55
C THR A 15 -37.56 24.36 24.56
N VAL A 16 -37.40 23.22 25.24
CA VAL A 16 -36.14 22.41 25.19
C VAL A 16 -36.09 21.67 23.87
N LEU A 17 -35.24 22.10 22.98
CA LEU A 17 -34.90 21.37 21.75
C LEU A 17 -33.95 20.19 22.09
N LEU A 18 -34.51 18.99 22.18
CA LEU A 18 -33.69 17.77 22.19
C LEU A 18 -33.06 17.59 20.78
N GLY A 19 -31.79 17.93 20.69
CA GLY A 19 -30.98 17.63 19.52
C GLY A 19 -30.79 16.11 19.40
N ALA A 20 -31.51 15.46 18.49
CA ALA A 20 -31.27 14.09 18.12
C ALA A 20 -29.90 14.05 17.33
N CYS A 21 -28.85 13.52 17.96
CA CYS A 21 -27.64 13.14 17.26
C CYS A 21 -27.95 11.95 16.33
N SER A 22 -28.35 12.23 15.11
CA SER A 22 -28.42 11.22 14.06
C SER A 22 -26.99 10.81 13.69
N THR A 23 -26.55 9.65 14.18
CA THR A 23 -25.38 8.97 13.65
C THR A 23 -25.69 8.60 12.20
N MET A 24 -25.18 9.39 11.25
CA MET A 24 -25.25 9.01 9.83
C MET A 24 -24.49 7.68 9.65
N PRO A 25 -25.12 6.64 9.09
CA PRO A 25 -24.40 5.47 8.65
C PRO A 25 -23.31 5.95 7.67
N GLY A 26 -22.05 5.57 7.93
CA GLY A 26 -20.94 5.94 7.05
C GLY A 26 -21.29 5.59 5.63
N ALA A 27 -21.15 6.55 4.71
CA ALA A 27 -21.35 6.30 3.28
C ALA A 27 -20.51 5.09 2.86
N PRO A 28 -21.06 4.15 2.05
CA PRO A 28 -20.28 3.04 1.54
C PRO A 28 -19.05 3.58 0.82
N MET A 29 -17.87 3.09 1.20
CA MET A 29 -16.65 3.43 0.47
C MET A 29 -16.86 3.00 -0.99
N PRO A 30 -16.52 3.86 -1.97
CA PRO A 30 -16.64 3.49 -3.37
C PRO A 30 -15.84 2.20 -3.61
N ALA A 31 -16.47 1.23 -4.27
CA ALA A 31 -15.80 -0.01 -4.65
C ALA A 31 -14.57 0.34 -5.50
N SER A 32 -13.44 -0.36 -5.27
CA SER A 32 -12.24 -0.20 -6.09
C SER A 32 -12.59 -0.42 -7.57
N THR A 33 -12.11 0.48 -8.42
CA THR A 33 -12.23 0.35 -9.89
C THR A 33 -11.07 -0.46 -10.48
N TYR A 34 -10.12 -0.91 -9.67
CA TYR A 34 -8.97 -1.68 -10.13
C TYR A 34 -9.39 -3.02 -10.73
N SER A 35 -8.85 -3.32 -11.90
CA SER A 35 -9.04 -4.60 -12.59
C SER A 35 -7.68 -5.22 -12.90
N GLN A 36 -7.53 -6.50 -12.61
CA GLN A 36 -6.35 -7.28 -12.97
C GLN A 36 -6.47 -8.01 -14.31
N ALA A 37 -7.58 -7.84 -15.03
CA ALA A 37 -7.87 -8.62 -16.25
C ALA A 37 -6.83 -8.48 -17.38
N SER A 38 -6.11 -7.34 -17.43
CA SER A 38 -5.06 -7.10 -18.41
C SER A 38 -3.67 -7.60 -17.99
N LEU A 39 -3.52 -8.08 -16.76
CA LEU A 39 -2.25 -8.60 -16.28
C LEU A 39 -1.99 -10.03 -16.80
N PRO A 40 -0.72 -10.43 -16.95
CA PRO A 40 -0.36 -11.84 -17.18
C PRO A 40 -0.99 -12.74 -16.12
N ALA A 41 -1.57 -13.87 -16.52
CA ALA A 41 -2.30 -14.78 -15.63
C ALA A 41 -1.47 -15.22 -14.40
N ALA A 42 -0.15 -15.40 -14.56
CA ALA A 42 0.73 -15.81 -13.46
C ALA A 42 0.75 -14.83 -12.26
N VAL A 43 0.43 -13.57 -12.49
CA VAL A 43 0.44 -12.53 -11.44
C VAL A 43 -0.97 -12.06 -11.07
N GLN A 44 -2.00 -12.73 -11.54
CA GLN A 44 -3.38 -12.47 -11.12
C GLN A 44 -3.68 -13.16 -9.78
N VAL A 45 -4.40 -12.46 -8.92
CA VAL A 45 -4.89 -13.01 -7.66
C VAL A 45 -6.03 -13.98 -7.95
N PRO A 46 -6.06 -15.16 -7.31
CA PRO A 46 -7.12 -16.16 -7.50
C PRO A 46 -8.52 -15.60 -7.18
N ALA A 47 -9.55 -16.21 -7.77
CA ALA A 47 -10.95 -15.91 -7.43
C ALA A 47 -11.21 -16.04 -5.92
N GLY A 48 -12.27 -15.42 -5.42
CA GLY A 48 -12.61 -15.42 -3.98
C GLY A 48 -11.86 -14.34 -3.19
N HIS A 49 -11.28 -13.36 -3.87
CA HIS A 49 -10.60 -12.21 -3.25
C HIS A 49 -11.16 -10.90 -3.80
N LYS A 50 -11.12 -9.87 -2.97
CA LYS A 50 -11.48 -8.49 -3.34
C LYS A 50 -10.35 -7.52 -3.01
N VAL A 51 -10.26 -6.42 -3.76
CA VAL A 51 -9.35 -5.33 -3.45
C VAL A 51 -9.77 -4.68 -2.13
N ALA A 52 -8.84 -4.61 -1.21
CA ALA A 52 -9.02 -3.99 0.09
C ALA A 52 -8.37 -2.62 0.17
N MET A 53 -7.24 -2.43 -0.54
CA MET A 53 -6.52 -1.15 -0.56
C MET A 53 -5.68 -1.07 -1.83
N GLU A 54 -5.59 0.13 -2.38
CA GLU A 54 -4.72 0.49 -3.49
C GLU A 54 -3.75 1.55 -3.03
N THR A 55 -2.46 1.39 -3.34
CA THR A 55 -1.45 2.40 -3.01
C THR A 55 -0.53 2.63 -4.19
N VAL A 56 -0.02 3.85 -4.30
CA VAL A 56 1.09 4.22 -5.17
C VAL A 56 2.36 4.25 -4.33
N ALA A 57 3.33 3.42 -4.68
CA ALA A 57 4.65 3.43 -4.07
C ALA A 57 5.59 4.33 -4.86
N MET A 58 6.30 5.18 -4.16
CA MET A 58 7.39 6.00 -4.70
C MET A 58 8.60 5.84 -3.80
N GLY A 59 9.75 5.48 -4.39
CA GLY A 59 10.94 5.24 -3.61
C GLY A 59 12.10 4.70 -4.43
N GLU A 60 12.91 3.90 -3.79
CA GLU A 60 14.19 3.42 -4.30
C GLU A 60 14.39 1.93 -3.99
N LEU A 61 15.11 1.27 -4.87
CA LEU A 61 15.58 -0.10 -4.73
C LEU A 61 17.10 -0.08 -4.66
N THR A 62 17.66 -0.71 -3.64
CA THR A 62 19.11 -0.86 -3.50
C THR A 62 19.53 -2.20 -4.05
N TYR A 63 20.58 -2.18 -4.87
CA TYR A 63 21.27 -3.37 -5.37
C TYR A 63 22.72 -3.35 -4.89
N GLU A 64 23.28 -4.53 -4.66
CA GLU A 64 24.67 -4.72 -4.28
C GLU A 64 25.34 -5.68 -5.27
N CYS A 65 26.52 -5.30 -5.75
CA CYS A 65 27.31 -6.16 -6.63
C CYS A 65 27.90 -7.32 -5.85
N ARG A 66 27.52 -8.55 -6.18
CA ARG A 66 27.96 -9.78 -5.50
C ARG A 66 28.34 -10.86 -6.50
N ASP A 67 29.02 -11.88 -5.98
CA ASP A 67 29.21 -13.10 -6.74
C ASP A 67 27.86 -13.73 -7.05
N LYS A 68 27.68 -14.15 -8.30
CA LYS A 68 26.46 -14.81 -8.74
C LYS A 68 26.43 -16.25 -8.20
N VAL A 69 25.39 -16.58 -7.45
CA VAL A 69 25.24 -17.91 -6.84
C VAL A 69 25.18 -18.98 -7.94
N GLY A 70 26.01 -20.02 -7.79
CA GLY A 70 26.07 -21.14 -8.73
C GLY A 70 26.83 -20.87 -10.02
N MET A 71 27.49 -19.72 -10.20
CA MET A 71 28.27 -19.36 -11.39
C MET A 71 29.64 -18.79 -11.01
N ALA A 72 30.64 -19.64 -10.87
CA ALA A 72 32.01 -19.23 -10.51
C ALA A 72 32.55 -18.13 -11.44
N GLY A 73 33.10 -17.07 -10.86
CA GLY A 73 33.70 -15.93 -11.60
C GLY A 73 32.66 -14.94 -12.18
N ALA A 74 31.35 -15.22 -12.09
CA ALA A 74 30.32 -14.28 -12.50
C ALA A 74 29.87 -13.40 -11.34
N THR A 75 29.50 -12.16 -11.66
CA THR A 75 28.94 -11.20 -10.70
C THR A 75 27.55 -10.76 -11.15
N GLU A 76 26.75 -10.30 -10.21
CA GLU A 76 25.42 -9.76 -10.47
C GLU A 76 25.05 -8.65 -9.50
N TRP A 77 24.16 -7.76 -9.94
CA TRP A 77 23.48 -6.84 -9.05
C TRP A 77 22.39 -7.59 -8.25
N PHE A 78 22.72 -7.93 -7.03
CA PHE A 78 21.81 -8.59 -6.10
C PHE A 78 20.88 -7.57 -5.45
N PHE A 79 19.58 -7.84 -5.44
CA PHE A 79 18.60 -6.97 -4.79
C PHE A 79 18.79 -6.98 -3.26
N ALA A 80 19.21 -5.84 -2.71
CA ALA A 80 19.50 -5.70 -1.27
C ALA A 80 18.29 -5.22 -0.47
N GLY A 81 17.34 -4.51 -1.08
CA GLY A 81 16.09 -4.14 -0.41
C GLY A 81 15.44 -2.88 -0.99
N PRO A 82 14.15 -2.69 -0.68
CA PRO A 82 13.38 -1.52 -1.06
C PRO A 82 13.34 -0.50 0.09
N LYS A 83 13.07 0.76 -0.28
CA LYS A 83 12.64 1.83 0.63
C LYS A 83 11.69 2.74 -0.13
N ALA A 84 10.41 2.72 0.24
CA ALA A 84 9.39 3.52 -0.43
C ALA A 84 8.30 4.01 0.52
N THR A 85 7.70 5.13 0.17
CA THR A 85 6.44 5.60 0.73
C THR A 85 5.28 5.01 -0.05
N LEU A 86 4.18 4.73 0.65
CA LEU A 86 2.92 4.30 0.07
C LEU A 86 1.90 5.42 0.24
N ALA A 87 1.34 5.91 -0.85
CA ALA A 87 0.26 6.90 -0.85
C ALA A 87 -1.03 6.30 -1.39
N ASP A 88 -2.17 6.79 -0.94
CA ASP A 88 -3.46 6.48 -1.56
C ASP A 88 -3.60 7.18 -2.92
N ARG A 89 -4.72 6.95 -3.62
CA ARG A 89 -4.99 7.57 -4.93
C ARG A 89 -5.16 9.10 -4.85
N ALA A 90 -5.39 9.66 -3.67
CA ALA A 90 -5.43 11.11 -3.43
C ALA A 90 -4.04 11.72 -3.11
N GLY A 91 -2.99 10.89 -3.08
CA GLY A 91 -1.62 11.30 -2.78
C GLY A 91 -1.30 11.40 -1.28
N LYS A 92 -2.23 11.05 -0.41
CA LYS A 92 -1.97 11.04 1.04
C LYS A 92 -1.15 9.81 1.41
N GLN A 93 -0.04 10.00 2.12
CA GLN A 93 0.77 8.90 2.62
C GLN A 93 -0.04 8.03 3.60
N VAL A 94 -0.14 6.74 3.31
CA VAL A 94 -0.87 5.73 4.10
C VAL A 94 0.03 4.65 4.67
N GLY A 95 1.31 4.61 4.27
CA GLY A 95 2.24 3.61 4.78
C GLY A 95 3.64 3.72 4.20
N THR A 96 4.41 2.65 4.39
CA THR A 96 5.78 2.48 3.87
C THR A 96 5.99 1.05 3.40
N TYR A 97 6.97 0.87 2.50
CA TYR A 97 7.45 -0.42 2.04
C TYR A 97 8.97 -0.49 2.20
N TYR A 98 9.46 -1.51 2.87
CA TYR A 98 10.88 -1.66 3.19
C TYR A 98 11.29 -3.14 3.31
N GLY A 99 12.57 -3.40 3.47
CA GLY A 99 13.09 -4.75 3.67
C GLY A 99 14.59 -4.86 3.50
N PRO A 100 15.17 -6.06 3.63
CA PRO A 100 14.58 -7.38 3.85
C PRO A 100 14.15 -7.68 5.30
N PRO A 101 13.14 -8.55 5.53
CA PRO A 101 12.23 -9.08 4.52
C PRO A 101 11.28 -8.01 3.98
N ALA A 102 10.76 -8.21 2.76
CA ALA A 102 9.79 -7.29 2.15
C ALA A 102 8.59 -7.10 3.09
N THR A 103 8.39 -5.87 3.56
CA THR A 103 7.40 -5.52 4.58
C THR A 103 6.63 -4.28 4.14
N TRP A 104 5.32 -4.37 4.14
CA TRP A 104 4.39 -3.26 3.97
C TRP A 104 3.81 -2.90 5.32
N GLU A 105 3.99 -1.66 5.74
CA GLU A 105 3.52 -1.14 7.03
C GLU A 105 2.56 0.03 6.81
N ALA A 106 1.36 -0.09 7.34
CA ALA A 106 0.38 0.99 7.33
C ALA A 106 0.66 2.02 8.42
N ARG A 107 0.08 3.22 8.30
CA ARG A 107 0.25 4.29 9.31
C ARG A 107 -0.34 3.95 10.67
N ASP A 108 -1.23 2.99 10.76
CA ASP A 108 -1.79 2.49 12.02
C ASP A 108 -0.86 1.50 12.75
N GLY A 109 0.32 1.23 12.17
CA GLY A 109 1.33 0.32 12.72
C GLY A 109 1.10 -1.16 12.36
N SER A 110 -0.01 -1.50 11.72
CA SER A 110 -0.21 -2.86 11.20
C SER A 110 0.73 -3.13 10.04
N LYS A 111 1.28 -4.33 9.97
CA LYS A 111 2.27 -4.71 8.94
C LYS A 111 2.03 -6.11 8.42
N VAL A 112 2.47 -6.30 7.19
CA VAL A 112 2.43 -7.60 6.52
C VAL A 112 3.73 -7.80 5.75
N SER A 113 4.29 -8.98 5.84
CA SER A 113 5.33 -9.46 4.94
C SER A 113 4.75 -10.50 3.99
N GLY A 114 5.55 -11.01 3.05
CA GLY A 114 5.02 -12.04 2.16
C GLY A 114 6.10 -12.76 1.38
N THR A 115 5.66 -13.84 0.73
CA THR A 115 6.49 -14.71 -0.12
C THR A 115 6.10 -14.50 -1.57
N GLN A 116 7.07 -14.31 -2.46
CA GLN A 116 6.84 -14.22 -3.88
C GLN A 116 6.21 -15.51 -4.41
N VAL A 117 5.09 -15.38 -5.11
CA VAL A 117 4.42 -16.49 -5.80
C VAL A 117 4.87 -16.53 -7.25
N ALA A 118 4.80 -15.39 -7.94
CA ALA A 118 5.13 -15.29 -9.36
C ALA A 118 5.62 -13.88 -9.73
N VAL A 119 6.29 -13.81 -10.85
CA VAL A 119 6.65 -12.55 -11.53
C VAL A 119 6.33 -12.66 -13.02
N ALA A 120 6.14 -11.52 -13.67
CA ALA A 120 5.99 -11.43 -15.12
C ALA A 120 6.64 -10.14 -15.64
N PRO A 121 7.13 -10.09 -16.88
CA PRO A 121 7.73 -8.90 -17.47
C PRO A 121 6.75 -7.72 -17.45
N SER A 122 7.25 -6.52 -17.15
CA SER A 122 6.46 -5.26 -17.11
C SER A 122 6.98 -4.19 -18.06
N GLY A 123 7.90 -4.57 -18.96
CA GLY A 123 8.57 -3.67 -19.92
C GLY A 123 10.02 -3.38 -19.56
N ALA A 124 10.76 -2.91 -20.54
CA ALA A 124 12.19 -2.63 -20.41
C ALA A 124 12.44 -1.53 -19.35
N GLY A 125 13.51 -1.68 -18.56
CA GLY A 125 13.87 -0.74 -17.50
C GLY A 125 13.05 -0.81 -16.24
N ASN A 126 11.97 -1.59 -16.22
CA ASN A 126 11.11 -1.76 -15.06
C ASN A 126 11.43 -3.05 -14.33
N ILE A 127 11.24 -3.04 -13.00
CA ILE A 127 11.14 -4.30 -12.25
C ILE A 127 9.88 -5.06 -12.70
N PRO A 128 9.85 -6.40 -12.61
CA PRO A 128 8.70 -7.18 -13.07
C PRO A 128 7.43 -6.94 -12.28
N PHE A 129 6.27 -7.17 -12.87
CA PHE A 129 5.05 -7.44 -12.13
C PHE A 129 5.29 -8.55 -11.12
N GLN A 130 4.60 -8.50 -9.99
CA GLN A 130 4.79 -9.52 -8.95
C GLN A 130 3.48 -9.83 -8.25
N LEU A 131 3.26 -11.10 -8.00
CA LEU A 131 2.26 -11.61 -7.08
C LEU A 131 2.96 -12.13 -5.82
N VAL A 132 2.50 -11.68 -4.67
CA VAL A 132 3.01 -12.06 -3.35
C VAL A 132 1.86 -12.67 -2.54
N LYS A 133 2.09 -13.82 -1.93
CA LYS A 133 1.22 -14.35 -0.88
C LYS A 133 1.62 -13.72 0.45
N ALA A 134 0.67 -13.08 1.10
CA ALA A 134 0.91 -12.43 2.37
C ALA A 134 1.08 -13.46 3.49
N ASN A 135 2.02 -13.21 4.40
CA ASN A 135 2.10 -13.88 5.68
C ASN A 135 1.03 -13.31 6.63
N PRO A 136 0.74 -13.97 7.76
CA PRO A 136 -0.15 -13.40 8.77
C PRO A 136 0.30 -11.98 9.15
N ALA A 137 -0.65 -11.04 9.16
CA ALA A 137 -0.36 -9.66 9.51
C ALA A 137 0.00 -9.53 11.00
N MET A 138 0.88 -8.58 11.29
CA MET A 138 1.25 -8.19 12.66
C MET A 138 0.54 -6.89 13.03
N GLY A 139 0.04 -6.80 14.25
CA GLY A 139 -0.74 -5.66 14.75
C GLY A 139 -2.18 -5.66 14.23
N SER A 140 -2.97 -4.73 14.72
CA SER A 140 -4.37 -4.53 14.30
C SER A 140 -4.47 -3.32 13.39
N GLY A 141 -5.21 -3.42 12.28
CA GLY A 141 -5.41 -2.29 11.38
C GLY A 141 -5.57 -2.68 9.91
N ALA A 142 -5.17 -1.79 9.01
CA ALA A 142 -5.43 -1.87 7.57
C ALA A 142 -4.86 -3.17 6.93
N MET A 143 -3.73 -3.66 7.44
CA MET A 143 -3.07 -4.88 6.91
C MET A 143 -3.70 -6.18 7.40
N MET A 144 -4.62 -6.14 8.37
CA MET A 144 -5.28 -7.36 8.86
C MET A 144 -6.10 -8.03 7.76
N GLY A 145 -5.93 -9.36 7.63
CA GLY A 145 -6.65 -10.17 6.65
C GLY A 145 -6.17 -10.01 5.19
N VAL A 146 -5.10 -9.24 4.95
CA VAL A 146 -4.46 -9.21 3.63
C VAL A 146 -3.93 -10.60 3.31
N SER A 147 -4.32 -11.16 2.17
CA SER A 147 -3.96 -12.50 1.71
C SER A 147 -3.02 -12.48 0.50
N TYR A 148 -3.16 -11.48 -0.36
CA TYR A 148 -2.28 -11.28 -1.51
C TYR A 148 -1.94 -9.80 -1.68
N ILE A 149 -0.75 -9.58 -2.27
CA ILE A 149 -0.28 -8.26 -2.66
C ILE A 149 0.20 -8.36 -4.12
N GLN A 150 -0.31 -7.48 -4.98
CA GLN A 150 0.19 -7.35 -6.35
C GLN A 150 1.06 -6.10 -6.45
N ARG A 151 2.18 -6.20 -7.16
CA ARG A 151 2.97 -5.06 -7.60
C ARG A 151 2.76 -4.87 -9.09
N VAL A 152 2.22 -3.71 -9.49
CA VAL A 152 1.78 -3.40 -10.86
C VAL A 152 2.11 -1.94 -11.23
N ALA A 153 1.77 -1.51 -12.44
CA ALA A 153 1.93 -0.12 -12.92
C ALA A 153 3.36 0.44 -12.73
N LEU A 154 4.36 -0.35 -13.08
CA LEU A 154 5.75 -0.10 -12.72
C LEU A 154 6.43 0.90 -13.64
N LYS A 155 7.28 1.75 -13.03
CA LYS A 155 8.20 2.65 -13.71
C LYS A 155 9.57 2.56 -13.04
N GLY A 156 10.59 2.16 -13.79
CA GLY A 156 11.96 2.06 -13.31
C GLY A 156 12.20 0.89 -12.36
N GLY A 157 13.23 0.99 -11.56
CA GLY A 157 13.61 0.04 -10.54
C GLY A 157 14.46 -1.14 -11.02
N ALA A 158 14.62 -1.37 -12.33
CA ALA A 158 15.46 -2.45 -12.80
C ALA A 158 16.94 -2.22 -12.42
N ALA A 159 17.63 -3.28 -12.03
CA ALA A 159 19.07 -3.23 -11.79
C ALA A 159 19.82 -2.74 -13.05
N PRO A 160 20.93 -2.01 -12.90
CA PRO A 160 21.76 -1.65 -14.05
C PRO A 160 22.21 -2.89 -14.84
N ALA A 161 22.24 -2.75 -16.16
CA ALA A 161 22.68 -3.85 -17.02
C ALA A 161 24.20 -4.13 -16.95
N THR A 162 24.97 -3.15 -16.48
CA THR A 162 26.44 -3.18 -16.42
C THR A 162 26.96 -2.65 -15.08
N GLY A 163 28.27 -2.62 -14.89
CA GLY A 163 28.93 -2.00 -13.74
C GLY A 163 29.09 -2.90 -12.52
N CYS A 164 28.58 -4.12 -12.54
CA CYS A 164 28.92 -5.14 -11.54
C CYS A 164 29.98 -6.09 -12.12
N THR A 165 31.19 -5.96 -11.62
CA THR A 165 32.37 -6.75 -12.06
C THR A 165 33.09 -7.28 -10.82
N ALA A 166 34.10 -8.12 -11.01
CA ALA A 166 34.95 -8.59 -9.92
C ALA A 166 35.59 -7.44 -9.11
N ASP A 167 35.97 -6.36 -9.80
CA ASP A 167 36.61 -5.19 -9.19
C ASP A 167 35.64 -4.27 -8.43
N THR A 168 34.34 -4.41 -8.70
CA THR A 168 33.30 -3.58 -8.07
C THR A 168 32.45 -4.35 -7.07
N LYS A 169 32.86 -5.55 -6.65
CA LYS A 169 32.15 -6.28 -5.59
C LYS A 169 31.98 -5.46 -4.33
N GLY A 170 30.81 -5.52 -3.72
CA GLY A 170 30.43 -4.73 -2.56
C GLY A 170 29.91 -3.33 -2.92
N ALA A 171 30.09 -2.86 -4.16
CA ALA A 171 29.49 -1.61 -4.59
C ALA A 171 27.97 -1.67 -4.52
N ARG A 172 27.36 -0.55 -4.13
CA ARG A 172 25.89 -0.41 -4.06
C ARG A 172 25.41 0.64 -5.01
N VAL A 173 24.25 0.39 -5.61
CA VAL A 173 23.54 1.35 -6.46
C VAL A 173 22.11 1.45 -6.02
N VAL A 174 21.61 2.68 -6.01
CA VAL A 174 20.21 3.01 -5.66
C VAL A 174 19.50 3.38 -6.94
N VAL A 175 18.40 2.71 -7.22
CA VAL A 175 17.60 2.90 -8.43
C VAL A 175 16.20 3.38 -8.04
N PRO A 176 15.77 4.57 -8.52
CA PRO A 176 14.43 5.06 -8.25
C PRO A 176 13.39 4.18 -8.94
N TYR A 177 12.24 4.01 -8.29
CA TYR A 177 11.10 3.32 -8.87
C TYR A 177 9.78 3.90 -8.41
N GLN A 178 8.75 3.65 -9.21
CA GLN A 178 7.36 3.84 -8.87
C GLN A 178 6.60 2.57 -9.23
N GLY A 179 5.57 2.25 -8.46
CA GLY A 179 4.66 1.14 -8.76
C GLY A 179 3.44 1.19 -7.86
N ASP A 180 2.42 0.46 -8.23
CA ASP A 180 1.24 0.32 -7.40
C ASP A 180 1.33 -0.99 -6.62
N TYR A 181 0.95 -0.94 -5.33
CA TYR A 181 0.67 -2.13 -4.53
C TYR A 181 -0.83 -2.22 -4.29
N ILE A 182 -1.41 -3.31 -4.77
CA ILE A 182 -2.82 -3.64 -4.61
C ILE A 182 -2.92 -4.75 -3.56
N PHE A 183 -3.60 -4.46 -2.47
CA PHE A 183 -3.77 -5.39 -1.35
C PHE A 183 -5.13 -6.06 -1.45
N TRP A 184 -5.15 -7.37 -1.33
CA TRP A 184 -6.33 -8.20 -1.50
C TRP A 184 -6.66 -8.96 -0.22
N LYS A 185 -7.95 -9.08 0.07
CA LYS A 185 -8.48 -9.91 1.18
C LYS A 185 -9.46 -10.95 0.62
N ALA A 186 -9.59 -12.07 1.30
CA ALA A 186 -10.65 -13.03 0.98
C ALA A 186 -12.04 -12.37 1.15
N VAL A 187 -13.02 -12.82 0.35
CA VAL A 187 -14.44 -12.41 0.45
C VAL A 187 -15.18 -13.26 1.44
#